data_d7e73d7333d3d5ec88a45f1445eb34e4
#
_entry.id   d7e73d7333d3d5ec88a45f1445eb34e4
#
_cell.length_a   1.000
_cell.length_b   1.000
_cell.length_c   1.000
_cell.angle_alpha   90.00
_cell.angle_beta   90.00
_cell.angle_gamma   90.00
#
_symmetry.space_group_name_H-M   'P 1'
#
loop_
_entity.id
_entity.type
_entity.pdbx_description
1 polymer ?
#
loop_
_entity_poly.entity_id
_entity_poly.type
_entity_poly.pdbx_seq_one_letter_code
_entity_poly.pdbx_strand_id
1 'polypeptide(L)'
;MKKISRRKFIQASALTGIVGGIAATGVYKVTEFSSNAEGRIVIIGGGAAGLSMAALLQRWLKKPNITIIDPSDKQFYQPGFTLVASGVYKPKDVWKQQEKCIPNKAKWIKDSVITLNPERKNIRTKNNGEIEYDFLVLTPGIQINWDLVEGITHRTLGEGNAHSIYDFEGAQKTWSAIQNFSKTGGKAIFTDTYTKHKCGGAPKKICLLTDDYMRKQKTRDSGVLDFYTVDPILYDVPHYTPRLEQIYEERNVDITLNTRVKGIDTKHKKVYLERNWSNNENDVTEIVEDYDFLHFTPPMSAPDFVKESGLSWQEGGLAAEGWVEVDKETLIHPRYPNIICLGDCAGIPTSKTSAAIRKQVPIAAKNLILTMENKEPTEKYNGYAACPIITDYGHVLLCEFDYNKNPQPSFPFSIMDMSKEQYAAWQLKTKVLKPLYFHGMINGYGF
;
A
#
# COMPACT_ATOMS: atom_id res chain seq x y z
N MET A 1 -31.99 -31.31 4.91
CA MET A 1 -30.56 -30.94 5.09
C MET A 1 -29.85 -31.07 3.75
N LYS A 2 -29.41 -29.94 3.11
CA LYS A 2 -28.64 -29.97 1.86
C LYS A 2 -27.27 -30.57 2.14
N LYS A 3 -26.92 -31.68 1.47
CA LYS A 3 -25.58 -32.30 1.57
C LYS A 3 -24.53 -31.30 1.07
N ILE A 4 -23.65 -30.86 1.98
CA ILE A 4 -22.49 -30.03 1.64
C ILE A 4 -21.55 -30.92 0.81
N SER A 5 -21.18 -30.47 -0.39
CA SER A 5 -20.25 -31.25 -1.23
C SER A 5 -18.88 -31.37 -0.55
N ARG A 6 -18.19 -32.51 -0.77
CA ARG A 6 -16.86 -32.81 -0.21
C ARG A 6 -15.86 -31.64 -0.45
N ARG A 7 -15.95 -30.98 -1.60
CA ARG A 7 -15.16 -29.80 -1.95
C ARG A 7 -15.48 -28.58 -1.09
N LYS A 8 -16.76 -28.31 -0.78
CA LYS A 8 -17.17 -27.22 0.12
C LYS A 8 -16.80 -27.50 1.59
N PHE A 9 -16.81 -28.77 2.00
CA PHE A 9 -16.38 -29.17 3.33
C PHE A 9 -14.85 -28.98 3.49
N ILE A 10 -14.05 -29.41 2.52
CA ILE A 10 -12.59 -29.21 2.52
C ILE A 10 -12.25 -27.71 2.49
N GLN A 11 -12.96 -26.91 1.69
CA GLN A 11 -12.80 -25.46 1.65
C GLN A 11 -13.15 -24.78 2.98
N ALA A 12 -14.23 -25.21 3.65
CA ALA A 12 -14.62 -24.69 4.95
C ALA A 12 -13.59 -25.09 6.04
N SER A 13 -13.10 -26.33 6.01
CA SER A 13 -12.09 -26.82 6.96
C SER A 13 -10.73 -26.13 6.78
N ALA A 14 -10.31 -25.87 5.53
CA ALA A 14 -9.12 -25.09 5.24
C ALA A 14 -9.28 -23.63 5.73
N LEU A 15 -10.45 -23.01 5.51
CA LEU A 15 -10.73 -21.66 6.02
C LEU A 15 -10.70 -21.60 7.56
N THR A 16 -11.27 -22.59 8.22
CA THR A 16 -11.27 -22.68 9.69
C THR A 16 -9.86 -22.91 10.23
N GLY A 17 -9.06 -23.72 9.56
CA GLY A 17 -7.64 -23.93 9.89
C GLY A 17 -6.80 -22.66 9.68
N ILE A 18 -6.99 -21.93 8.58
CA ILE A 18 -6.31 -20.66 8.30
C ILE A 18 -6.74 -19.59 9.31
N VAL A 19 -8.02 -19.43 9.56
CA VAL A 19 -8.55 -18.46 10.55
C VAL A 19 -8.13 -18.83 11.97
N GLY A 20 -8.17 -20.13 12.33
CA GLY A 20 -7.71 -20.63 13.61
C GLY A 20 -6.20 -20.48 13.78
N GLY A 21 -5.40 -20.76 12.74
CA GLY A 21 -3.95 -20.58 12.74
C GLY A 21 -3.54 -19.11 12.84
N ILE A 22 -4.17 -18.23 12.09
CA ILE A 22 -3.94 -16.77 12.17
C ILE A 22 -4.41 -16.22 13.53
N ALA A 23 -5.53 -16.70 14.06
CA ALA A 23 -5.98 -16.32 15.41
C ALA A 23 -5.05 -16.87 16.51
N ALA A 24 -4.48 -18.06 16.35
CA ALA A 24 -3.60 -18.66 17.34
C ALA A 24 -2.16 -18.09 17.32
N THR A 25 -1.66 -17.69 16.16
CA THR A 25 -0.29 -17.15 15.99
C THR A 25 -0.24 -15.64 15.80
N GLY A 26 -1.33 -15.01 15.33
CA GLY A 26 -1.49 -13.57 15.19
C GLY A 26 -1.99 -12.88 16.46
N VAL A 27 -2.37 -13.62 17.48
CA VAL A 27 -2.38 -13.11 18.85
C VAL A 27 -0.92 -13.17 19.33
N TYR A 28 -0.06 -12.25 18.84
CA TYR A 28 0.89 -11.68 19.78
C TYR A 28 0.04 -11.48 21.04
N LYS A 29 0.39 -12.15 22.13
CA LYS A 29 0.02 -11.65 23.45
C LYS A 29 0.40 -10.18 23.36
N VAL A 30 -0.57 -9.32 23.06
CA VAL A 30 -0.49 -7.93 23.44
C VAL A 30 -0.41 -8.08 24.94
N THR A 31 0.83 -8.30 25.39
CA THR A 31 1.17 -8.38 26.79
C THR A 31 0.44 -7.20 27.40
N GLU A 32 -0.13 -7.36 28.55
CA GLU A 32 -0.79 -6.30 29.32
C GLU A 32 0.25 -5.21 29.59
N PHE A 33 0.72 -4.57 28.47
CA PHE A 33 1.62 -3.46 28.56
C PHE A 33 0.79 -2.26 29.01
N SER A 34 1.21 -1.61 30.07
CA SER A 34 0.56 -0.44 30.60
C SER A 34 1.60 0.55 31.07
N SER A 35 1.43 1.81 30.66
CA SER A 35 2.32 2.91 31.01
C SER A 35 1.56 4.06 31.67
N ASN A 36 2.25 4.74 32.60
CA ASN A 36 1.80 6.01 33.19
C ASN A 36 2.34 7.24 32.40
N ALA A 37 3.03 7.05 31.30
CA ALA A 37 3.53 8.15 30.48
C ALA A 37 2.38 9.08 30.09
N GLU A 38 2.61 10.37 30.18
CA GLU A 38 1.66 11.43 29.88
C GLU A 38 2.28 12.40 28.84
N GLY A 39 1.44 13.08 28.07
CA GLY A 39 1.85 14.04 27.07
C GLY A 39 0.79 14.19 25.97
N ARG A 40 0.83 15.31 25.26
CA ARG A 40 -0.04 15.58 24.10
C ARG A 40 0.53 14.84 22.89
N ILE A 41 -0.15 13.77 22.47
CA ILE A 41 0.22 12.99 21.28
C ILE A 41 -0.64 13.47 20.12
N VAL A 42 -0.02 14.01 19.09
CA VAL A 42 -0.71 14.35 17.85
C VAL A 42 -0.33 13.32 16.77
N ILE A 43 -1.34 12.80 16.09
CA ILE A 43 -1.20 11.85 14.97
C ILE A 43 -1.69 12.55 13.71
N ILE A 44 -0.79 12.77 12.75
CA ILE A 44 -1.14 13.29 11.43
C ILE A 44 -1.46 12.13 10.51
N GLY A 45 -2.69 12.09 10.00
CA GLY A 45 -3.22 11.04 9.14
C GLY A 45 -3.99 9.97 9.91
N GLY A 46 -5.28 9.87 9.63
CA GLY A 46 -6.21 8.85 10.16
C GLY A 46 -6.33 7.62 9.26
N GLY A 47 -5.29 7.30 8.49
CA GLY A 47 -5.23 6.09 7.67
C GLY A 47 -4.95 4.82 8.47
N ALA A 48 -4.52 3.76 7.78
CA ALA A 48 -4.20 2.47 8.40
C ALA A 48 -3.20 2.58 9.56
N ALA A 49 -2.13 3.34 9.38
CA ALA A 49 -1.08 3.51 10.39
C ALA A 49 -1.57 4.35 11.58
N GLY A 50 -2.16 5.51 11.30
CA GLY A 50 -2.57 6.44 12.37
C GLY A 50 -3.68 5.89 13.27
N LEU A 51 -4.72 5.27 12.69
CA LEU A 51 -5.77 4.63 13.49
C LEU A 51 -5.22 3.47 14.32
N SER A 52 -4.36 2.64 13.74
CA SER A 52 -3.75 1.52 14.46
C SER A 52 -2.86 1.99 15.61
N MET A 53 -2.07 3.06 15.39
CA MET A 53 -1.27 3.71 16.45
C MET A 53 -2.16 4.26 17.55
N ALA A 54 -3.17 5.06 17.20
CA ALA A 54 -4.09 5.62 18.19
C ALA A 54 -4.79 4.55 19.00
N ALA A 55 -5.26 3.49 18.34
CA ALA A 55 -5.95 2.38 18.97
C ALA A 55 -5.04 1.60 19.93
N LEU A 56 -3.77 1.41 19.59
CA LEU A 56 -2.81 0.72 20.44
C LEU A 56 -2.36 1.59 21.60
N LEU A 57 -2.04 2.86 21.36
CA LEU A 57 -1.64 3.82 22.39
C LEU A 57 -2.75 4.04 23.43
N GLN A 58 -4.03 4.18 23.02
CA GLN A 58 -5.13 4.31 23.98
C GLN A 58 -5.32 3.11 24.91
N ARG A 59 -4.82 1.93 24.50
CA ARG A 59 -4.87 0.69 25.31
C ARG A 59 -3.67 0.59 26.26
N TRP A 60 -2.51 1.09 25.83
CA TRP A 60 -1.27 0.98 26.59
C TRP A 60 -1.03 2.14 27.56
N LEU A 61 -1.61 3.31 27.26
CA LEU A 61 -1.52 4.48 28.15
C LEU A 61 -2.70 4.51 29.12
N LYS A 62 -2.44 4.69 30.43
CA LYS A 62 -3.51 4.82 31.43
C LYS A 62 -4.33 6.11 31.25
N LYS A 63 -3.66 7.21 30.87
CA LYS A 63 -4.26 8.50 30.59
C LYS A 63 -3.89 8.99 29.17
N PRO A 64 -4.45 8.38 28.12
CA PRO A 64 -4.13 8.78 26.75
C PRO A 64 -4.66 10.17 26.43
N ASN A 65 -3.80 11.04 25.88
CA ASN A 65 -4.16 12.35 25.33
C ASN A 65 -3.78 12.36 23.86
N ILE A 66 -4.66 11.86 23.00
CA ILE A 66 -4.41 11.58 21.60
C ILE A 66 -5.33 12.45 20.73
N THR A 67 -4.73 13.19 19.81
CA THR A 67 -5.45 13.93 18.77
C THR A 67 -5.06 13.40 17.39
N ILE A 68 -6.02 13.01 16.58
CA ILE A 68 -5.85 12.62 15.18
C ILE A 68 -6.27 13.78 14.29
N ILE A 69 -5.45 14.15 13.31
CA ILE A 69 -5.77 15.15 12.29
C ILE A 69 -5.86 14.44 10.94
N ASP A 70 -7.05 14.45 10.35
CA ASP A 70 -7.30 13.82 9.04
C ASP A 70 -8.54 14.44 8.38
N PRO A 71 -8.47 14.87 7.11
CA PRO A 71 -9.59 15.51 6.42
C PRO A 71 -10.64 14.53 5.89
N SER A 72 -10.33 13.21 5.82
CA SER A 72 -11.16 12.24 5.13
C SER A 72 -12.40 11.84 5.90
N ASP A 73 -13.54 11.75 5.22
CA ASP A 73 -14.79 11.17 5.74
C ASP A 73 -14.81 9.64 5.69
N LYS A 74 -13.86 9.04 4.96
CA LYS A 74 -13.85 7.61 4.65
C LYS A 74 -12.54 6.97 5.05
N GLN A 75 -12.65 5.88 5.76
CA GLN A 75 -11.54 4.96 6.00
C GLN A 75 -11.53 3.86 4.97
N PHE A 76 -10.50 3.85 4.14
CA PHE A 76 -10.38 2.89 3.05
C PHE A 76 -9.51 1.68 3.42
N TYR A 77 -9.96 0.51 3.01
CA TYR A 77 -9.12 -0.67 2.87
C TYR A 77 -8.45 -0.64 1.48
N GLN A 78 -7.41 0.17 1.33
CA GLN A 78 -6.73 0.40 0.04
C GLN A 78 -6.22 -0.88 -0.65
N PRO A 79 -5.74 -1.95 0.08
CA PRO A 79 -5.40 -3.22 -0.55
C PRO A 79 -6.57 -3.90 -1.29
N GLY A 80 -7.78 -3.43 -1.09
CA GLY A 80 -8.98 -3.87 -1.79
C GLY A 80 -9.23 -3.19 -3.15
N PHE A 81 -8.50 -2.11 -3.49
CA PHE A 81 -8.72 -1.38 -4.75
C PHE A 81 -8.46 -2.26 -5.98
N THR A 82 -7.41 -3.07 -5.97
CA THR A 82 -7.17 -4.08 -7.01
C THR A 82 -8.35 -5.05 -7.15
N LEU A 83 -8.99 -5.44 -6.02
CA LEU A 83 -10.13 -6.35 -6.03
C LEU A 83 -11.43 -5.66 -6.49
N VAL A 84 -11.55 -4.34 -6.30
CA VAL A 84 -12.63 -3.53 -6.90
C VAL A 84 -12.41 -3.43 -8.41
N ALA A 85 -11.20 -3.08 -8.83
CA ALA A 85 -10.82 -2.93 -10.24
C ALA A 85 -10.86 -4.24 -11.05
N SER A 86 -11.02 -5.38 -10.38
CA SER A 86 -11.19 -6.70 -11.00
C SER A 86 -12.55 -7.34 -10.73
N GLY A 87 -13.51 -6.60 -10.17
CA GLY A 87 -14.88 -7.08 -9.94
C GLY A 87 -15.05 -8.08 -8.79
N VAL A 88 -13.99 -8.38 -8.03
CA VAL A 88 -14.05 -9.31 -6.88
C VAL A 88 -14.76 -8.67 -5.68
N TYR A 89 -14.53 -7.37 -5.46
CA TYR A 89 -15.24 -6.58 -4.45
C TYR A 89 -16.15 -5.53 -5.09
N LYS A 90 -17.24 -5.22 -4.41
CA LYS A 90 -18.01 -4.03 -4.74
C LYS A 90 -17.36 -2.80 -4.13
N PRO A 91 -17.47 -1.59 -4.73
CA PRO A 91 -16.87 -0.37 -4.19
C PRO A 91 -17.21 -0.11 -2.72
N LYS A 92 -18.46 -0.36 -2.31
CA LYS A 92 -18.93 -0.18 -0.92
C LYS A 92 -18.26 -1.11 0.09
N ASP A 93 -17.60 -2.19 -0.35
CA ASP A 93 -17.02 -3.20 0.52
C ASP A 93 -15.64 -2.78 1.08
N VAL A 94 -15.01 -1.73 0.51
CA VAL A 94 -13.64 -1.35 0.81
C VAL A 94 -13.51 -0.05 1.60
N TRP A 95 -14.60 0.48 2.14
CA TRP A 95 -14.55 1.65 2.99
C TRP A 95 -15.59 1.63 4.11
N LYS A 96 -15.33 2.41 5.15
CA LYS A 96 -16.23 2.74 6.26
C LYS A 96 -16.21 4.24 6.53
N GLN A 97 -17.22 4.77 7.21
CA GLN A 97 -17.18 6.15 7.71
C GLN A 97 -16.00 6.31 8.67
N GLN A 98 -15.18 7.33 8.47
CA GLN A 98 -13.97 7.60 9.28
C GLN A 98 -14.31 7.73 10.76
N GLU A 99 -15.36 8.48 11.08
CA GLU A 99 -15.83 8.69 12.45
C GLU A 99 -16.04 7.38 13.23
N LYS A 100 -16.55 6.34 12.57
CA LYS A 100 -16.78 5.03 13.18
C LYS A 100 -15.49 4.21 13.40
N CYS A 101 -14.39 4.69 12.85
CA CYS A 101 -13.08 4.06 12.98
C CYS A 101 -12.16 4.77 13.96
N ILE A 102 -12.52 5.98 14.40
CA ILE A 102 -11.76 6.73 15.40
C ILE A 102 -11.84 6.03 16.77
N PRO A 103 -10.70 5.75 17.42
CA PRO A 103 -10.69 5.19 18.76
C PRO A 103 -11.39 6.10 19.77
N ASN A 104 -12.19 5.53 20.67
CA ASN A 104 -13.11 6.27 21.54
C ASN A 104 -12.46 7.24 22.55
N LYS A 105 -11.16 7.09 22.84
CA LYS A 105 -10.37 7.99 23.69
C LYS A 105 -9.50 8.98 22.88
N ALA A 106 -9.62 8.99 21.55
CA ALA A 106 -8.90 9.91 20.69
C ALA A 106 -9.84 11.04 20.21
N LYS A 107 -9.33 12.27 20.19
CA LYS A 107 -10.01 13.40 19.56
C LYS A 107 -9.72 13.37 18.07
N TRP A 108 -10.72 13.53 17.22
CA TRP A 108 -10.53 13.70 15.79
C TRP A 108 -10.77 15.17 15.39
N ILE A 109 -9.77 15.75 14.74
CA ILE A 109 -9.87 17.05 14.07
C ILE A 109 -9.95 16.78 12.57
N LYS A 110 -11.14 16.98 12.00
CA LYS A 110 -11.38 16.82 10.57
C LYS A 110 -10.83 18.03 9.82
N ASP A 111 -9.53 17.99 9.55
CA ASP A 111 -8.82 19.07 8.87
C ASP A 111 -7.54 18.58 8.19
N SER A 112 -6.99 19.40 7.31
CA SER A 112 -5.71 19.17 6.65
C SER A 112 -4.60 19.93 7.35
N VAL A 113 -3.45 19.27 7.52
CA VAL A 113 -2.20 19.95 7.94
C VAL A 113 -1.64 20.68 6.74
N ILE A 114 -1.23 21.93 6.95
CA ILE A 114 -0.61 22.80 5.93
C ILE A 114 0.85 23.12 6.22
N THR A 115 1.23 23.21 7.51
CA THR A 115 2.65 23.35 7.90
C THR A 115 2.92 22.58 9.19
N LEU A 116 4.15 22.12 9.31
CA LEU A 116 4.66 21.43 10.49
C LEU A 116 6.01 22.07 10.88
N ASN A 117 6.10 22.54 12.11
CA ASN A 117 7.33 23.09 12.68
C ASN A 117 7.84 22.19 13.81
N PRO A 118 8.88 21.37 13.57
CA PRO A 118 9.40 20.44 14.56
C PRO A 118 10.10 21.14 15.73
N GLU A 119 10.76 22.29 15.49
CA GLU A 119 11.48 23.06 16.51
C GLU A 119 10.51 23.67 17.55
N ARG A 120 9.39 24.21 17.05
CA ARG A 120 8.37 24.81 17.93
C ARG A 120 7.35 23.80 18.44
N LYS A 121 7.44 22.54 18.01
CA LYS A 121 6.48 21.48 18.34
C LYS A 121 5.04 21.88 18.07
N ASN A 122 4.78 22.51 16.94
CA ASN A 122 3.45 22.89 16.52
C ASN A 122 3.14 22.52 15.06
N ILE A 123 1.85 22.41 14.79
CA ILE A 123 1.27 22.08 13.50
C ILE A 123 0.24 23.12 13.19
N ARG A 124 0.23 23.67 12.00
CA ARG A 124 -0.83 24.53 11.52
C ARG A 124 -1.77 23.76 10.59
N THR A 125 -3.06 23.84 10.88
CA THR A 125 -4.11 23.25 10.08
C THR A 125 -4.81 24.31 9.24
N LYS A 126 -5.55 23.87 8.22
CA LYS A 126 -6.22 24.77 7.27
C LYS A 126 -7.29 25.63 7.94
N ASN A 127 -8.09 25.06 8.86
CA ASN A 127 -9.28 25.71 9.42
C ASN A 127 -9.27 25.83 10.96
N ASN A 128 -8.44 25.05 11.66
CA ASN A 128 -8.44 24.99 13.13
C ASN A 128 -7.20 25.66 13.78
N GLY A 129 -6.42 26.40 12.99
CA GLY A 129 -5.27 27.14 13.52
C GLY A 129 -4.09 26.26 13.91
N GLU A 130 -3.36 26.71 14.95
CA GLU A 130 -2.17 26.02 15.46
C GLU A 130 -2.53 25.00 16.55
N ILE A 131 -1.85 23.86 16.51
CA ILE A 131 -1.99 22.74 17.43
C ILE A 131 -0.61 22.37 17.94
N GLU A 132 -0.39 22.48 19.24
CA GLU A 132 0.85 22.08 19.89
C GLU A 132 0.86 20.59 20.23
N TYR A 133 2.04 20.00 20.24
CA TYR A 133 2.25 18.60 20.62
C TYR A 133 3.50 18.46 21.52
N ASP A 134 3.51 17.43 22.35
CA ASP A 134 4.71 16.98 23.05
C ASP A 134 5.36 15.85 22.25
N PHE A 135 4.55 14.98 21.64
CA PHE A 135 4.95 13.86 20.80
C PHE A 135 4.14 13.84 19.50
N LEU A 136 4.81 13.53 18.39
CA LEU A 136 4.21 13.53 17.07
C LEU A 136 4.35 12.17 16.39
N VAL A 137 3.23 11.68 15.85
CA VAL A 137 3.19 10.48 14.99
C VAL A 137 2.84 10.92 13.57
N LEU A 138 3.79 10.75 12.65
CA LEU A 138 3.61 11.08 11.23
C LEU A 138 3.13 9.86 10.45
N THR A 139 1.90 9.89 10.00
CA THR A 139 1.26 8.83 9.22
C THR A 139 0.37 9.39 8.10
N PRO A 140 0.76 10.50 7.43
CA PRO A 140 -0.10 11.15 6.45
C PRO A 140 -0.27 10.32 5.15
N GLY A 141 0.45 9.21 5.03
CA GLY A 141 0.43 8.38 3.84
C GLY A 141 1.29 8.95 2.72
N ILE A 142 0.81 8.83 1.50
CA ILE A 142 1.54 9.14 0.26
C ILE A 142 0.74 10.14 -0.57
N GLN A 143 1.42 11.07 -1.22
CA GLN A 143 0.86 11.97 -2.22
C GLN A 143 1.00 11.33 -3.61
N ILE A 144 -0.06 11.36 -4.40
CA ILE A 144 -0.04 10.93 -5.80
C ILE A 144 0.14 12.17 -6.67
N ASN A 145 1.21 12.20 -7.44
CA ASN A 145 1.59 13.35 -8.26
C ASN A 145 1.14 13.12 -9.71
N TRP A 146 -0.15 13.35 -9.96
CA TRP A 146 -0.76 13.15 -11.28
C TRP A 146 -0.16 14.05 -12.35
N ASP A 147 0.22 15.25 -11.98
CA ASP A 147 0.81 16.31 -12.81
C ASP A 147 2.23 15.99 -13.30
N LEU A 148 2.90 15.01 -12.71
CA LEU A 148 4.18 14.50 -13.20
C LEU A 148 4.06 13.55 -14.40
N VAL A 149 2.84 13.24 -14.83
CA VAL A 149 2.57 12.53 -16.09
C VAL A 149 1.90 13.52 -17.05
N GLU A 150 2.59 13.90 -18.10
CA GLU A 150 2.09 14.89 -19.07
C GLU A 150 0.75 14.44 -19.67
N GLY A 151 -0.18 15.39 -19.84
CA GLY A 151 -1.46 15.16 -20.50
C GLY A 151 -2.54 14.46 -19.69
N ILE A 152 -2.27 14.08 -18.41
CA ILE A 152 -3.26 13.48 -17.54
C ILE A 152 -3.35 14.19 -16.18
N THR A 153 -4.53 14.18 -15.62
CA THR A 153 -4.82 14.69 -14.27
C THR A 153 -5.73 13.72 -13.54
N HIS A 154 -5.88 13.89 -12.24
CA HIS A 154 -6.87 13.10 -11.49
C HIS A 154 -8.29 13.19 -12.07
N ARG A 155 -8.68 14.37 -12.62
CA ARG A 155 -10.02 14.60 -13.16
C ARG A 155 -10.25 13.88 -14.49
N THR A 156 -9.19 13.71 -15.28
CA THR A 156 -9.25 13.10 -16.62
C THR A 156 -9.03 11.58 -16.58
N LEU A 157 -8.92 10.97 -15.39
CA LEU A 157 -8.84 9.51 -15.25
C LEU A 157 -10.06 8.82 -15.87
N GLY A 158 -9.80 7.90 -16.79
CA GLY A 158 -10.78 7.17 -17.58
C GLY A 158 -11.04 7.75 -18.96
N GLU A 159 -10.65 9.00 -19.24
CA GLU A 159 -10.68 9.56 -20.59
C GLU A 159 -9.72 8.80 -21.50
N GLY A 160 -10.13 8.58 -22.76
CA GLY A 160 -9.35 7.80 -23.72
C GLY A 160 -9.01 6.37 -23.25
N ASN A 161 -9.68 5.87 -22.23
CA ASN A 161 -9.43 4.54 -21.63
C ASN A 161 -8.10 4.43 -20.87
N ALA A 162 -7.60 5.56 -20.33
CA ALA A 162 -6.42 5.62 -19.45
C ALA A 162 -6.85 5.58 -17.97
N HIS A 163 -6.40 4.58 -17.23
CA HIS A 163 -6.85 4.25 -15.89
C HIS A 163 -5.71 4.09 -14.90
N SER A 164 -6.03 4.25 -13.61
CA SER A 164 -5.14 3.93 -12.49
C SER A 164 -5.95 3.41 -11.30
N ILE A 165 -5.45 2.38 -10.63
CA ILE A 165 -6.11 1.79 -9.45
C ILE A 165 -5.62 2.38 -8.13
N TYR A 166 -4.77 3.40 -8.18
CA TYR A 166 -4.12 3.96 -6.99
C TYR A 166 -5.01 4.90 -6.18
N ASP A 167 -6.18 5.26 -6.72
CA ASP A 167 -7.26 5.86 -5.94
C ASP A 167 -8.57 5.07 -6.05
N PHE A 168 -9.56 5.49 -5.25
CA PHE A 168 -10.82 4.78 -5.16
C PHE A 168 -11.70 4.94 -6.41
N GLU A 169 -11.73 6.13 -7.00
CA GLU A 169 -12.53 6.43 -8.20
C GLU A 169 -11.93 5.74 -9.42
N GLY A 170 -10.60 5.82 -9.55
CA GLY A 170 -9.88 5.13 -10.61
C GLY A 170 -10.09 3.62 -10.57
N ALA A 171 -10.03 3.01 -9.38
CA ALA A 171 -10.28 1.58 -9.22
C ALA A 171 -11.70 1.17 -9.67
N GLN A 172 -12.71 2.00 -9.45
CA GLN A 172 -14.08 1.74 -9.91
C GLN A 172 -14.20 1.82 -11.44
N LYS A 173 -13.62 2.87 -12.03
CA LYS A 173 -13.63 3.07 -13.49
C LYS A 173 -12.89 1.95 -14.23
N THR A 174 -11.78 1.48 -13.65
CA THR A 174 -10.94 0.42 -14.24
C THR A 174 -11.70 -0.88 -14.48
N TRP A 175 -12.59 -1.30 -13.56
CA TRP A 175 -13.35 -2.53 -13.77
C TRP A 175 -14.24 -2.51 -15.01
N SER A 176 -14.98 -1.43 -15.21
CA SER A 176 -15.83 -1.28 -16.40
C SER A 176 -14.99 -1.24 -17.70
N ALA A 177 -13.81 -0.64 -17.63
CA ALA A 177 -12.89 -0.56 -18.75
C ALA A 177 -12.31 -1.94 -19.12
N ILE A 178 -11.92 -2.76 -18.14
CA ILE A 178 -11.46 -4.14 -18.36
C ILE A 178 -12.58 -4.98 -19.01
N GLN A 179 -13.82 -4.84 -18.52
CA GLN A 179 -14.94 -5.55 -19.10
C GLN A 179 -15.21 -5.15 -20.55
N ASN A 180 -15.05 -3.87 -20.88
CA ASN A 180 -15.19 -3.38 -22.23
C ASN A 180 -14.04 -3.88 -23.12
N PHE A 181 -12.79 -3.72 -22.67
CA PHE A 181 -11.60 -4.20 -23.37
C PHE A 181 -11.68 -5.71 -23.68
N SER A 182 -12.17 -6.51 -22.73
CA SER A 182 -12.38 -7.94 -22.96
C SER A 182 -13.34 -8.25 -24.11
N LYS A 183 -14.24 -7.32 -24.47
CA LYS A 183 -15.19 -7.49 -25.59
C LYS A 183 -14.62 -6.95 -26.91
N THR A 184 -13.89 -5.84 -26.85
CA THR A 184 -13.38 -5.14 -28.04
C THR A 184 -12.03 -5.68 -28.50
N GLY A 185 -11.23 -6.18 -27.58
CA GLY A 185 -9.84 -6.54 -27.86
C GLY A 185 -8.97 -5.32 -28.10
N GLY A 186 -7.83 -5.53 -28.75
CA GLY A 186 -6.85 -4.51 -29.08
C GLY A 186 -5.59 -4.58 -28.21
N LYS A 187 -4.92 -3.45 -27.97
CA LYS A 187 -3.69 -3.36 -27.20
C LYS A 187 -3.93 -2.82 -25.80
N ALA A 188 -3.58 -3.60 -24.78
CA ALA A 188 -3.59 -3.19 -23.38
C ALA A 188 -2.17 -2.96 -22.88
N ILE A 189 -1.93 -1.77 -22.33
CA ILE A 189 -0.63 -1.40 -21.76
C ILE A 189 -0.77 -1.24 -20.24
N PHE A 190 0.17 -1.83 -19.49
CA PHE A 190 0.28 -1.72 -18.04
C PHE A 190 1.66 -1.17 -17.69
N THR A 191 1.71 -0.19 -16.77
CA THR A 191 3.00 0.43 -16.45
C THR A 191 3.24 0.54 -14.96
N ASP A 192 4.51 0.49 -14.60
CA ASP A 192 5.04 0.85 -13.29
C ASP A 192 5.47 2.32 -13.26
N THR A 193 6.08 2.80 -12.17
CA THR A 193 6.55 4.18 -12.03
C THR A 193 7.95 4.26 -11.41
N TYR A 194 8.65 5.35 -11.68
CA TYR A 194 10.05 5.57 -11.30
C TYR A 194 10.26 6.03 -9.86
N THR A 195 9.19 6.39 -9.14
CA THR A 195 9.27 6.77 -7.72
C THR A 195 8.91 5.61 -6.81
N LYS A 196 9.30 5.68 -5.54
CA LYS A 196 8.77 4.75 -4.54
C LYS A 196 7.26 4.96 -4.41
N HIS A 197 6.50 3.89 -4.52
CA HIS A 197 5.04 3.95 -4.53
C HIS A 197 4.41 2.89 -3.62
N LYS A 198 3.15 3.08 -3.25
CA LYS A 198 2.43 2.09 -2.44
C LYS A 198 2.13 0.85 -3.27
N CYS A 199 2.48 -0.33 -2.73
CA CYS A 199 2.22 -1.64 -3.32
C CYS A 199 2.76 -1.81 -4.76
N GLY A 200 4.08 -1.90 -4.94
CA GLY A 200 4.74 -2.10 -6.25
C GLY A 200 4.26 -3.31 -7.05
N GLY A 201 3.59 -4.28 -6.42
CA GLY A 201 2.91 -5.37 -7.12
C GLY A 201 1.51 -5.03 -7.66
N ALA A 202 0.96 -3.83 -7.42
CA ALA A 202 -0.41 -3.52 -7.83
C ALA A 202 -0.61 -3.49 -9.37
N PRO A 203 0.26 -2.86 -10.18
CA PRO A 203 0.13 -2.89 -11.64
C PRO A 203 0.29 -4.30 -12.21
N LYS A 204 1.17 -5.12 -11.59
CA LYS A 204 1.36 -6.52 -11.97
C LYS A 204 0.07 -7.35 -11.74
N LYS A 205 -0.62 -7.10 -10.62
CA LYS A 205 -1.90 -7.77 -10.32
C LYS A 205 -2.99 -7.42 -11.31
N ILE A 206 -3.12 -6.14 -11.67
CA ILE A 206 -4.21 -5.73 -12.58
C ILE A 206 -3.96 -6.23 -14.00
N CYS A 207 -2.69 -6.30 -14.44
CA CYS A 207 -2.32 -6.93 -15.69
C CYS A 207 -2.75 -8.40 -15.72
N LEU A 208 -2.33 -9.20 -14.75
CA LEU A 208 -2.64 -10.64 -14.67
C LEU A 208 -4.13 -10.93 -14.45
N LEU A 209 -4.84 -10.07 -13.71
CA LEU A 209 -6.29 -10.20 -13.55
C LEU A 209 -7.05 -9.83 -14.84
N THR A 210 -6.52 -8.90 -15.64
CA THR A 210 -7.08 -8.60 -16.96
C THR A 210 -6.91 -9.79 -17.90
N ASP A 211 -5.72 -10.36 -17.95
CA ASP A 211 -5.43 -11.57 -18.72
C ASP A 211 -6.38 -12.72 -18.34
N ASP A 212 -6.47 -13.04 -17.04
CA ASP A 212 -7.29 -14.16 -16.59
C ASP A 212 -8.79 -13.91 -16.79
N TYR A 213 -9.25 -12.64 -16.67
CA TYR A 213 -10.61 -12.27 -17.01
C TYR A 213 -10.92 -12.54 -18.47
N MET A 214 -10.06 -12.10 -19.38
CA MET A 214 -10.21 -12.36 -20.82
C MET A 214 -10.22 -13.87 -21.14
N ARG A 215 -9.34 -14.67 -20.51
CA ARG A 215 -9.33 -16.14 -20.64
C ARG A 215 -10.66 -16.74 -20.19
N LYS A 216 -11.23 -16.29 -19.09
CA LYS A 216 -12.56 -16.74 -18.60
C LYS A 216 -13.70 -16.33 -19.52
N GLN A 217 -13.58 -15.19 -20.18
CA GLN A 217 -14.54 -14.76 -21.21
C GLN A 217 -14.30 -15.42 -22.58
N LYS A 218 -13.20 -16.16 -22.76
CA LYS A 218 -12.74 -16.76 -24.01
C LYS A 218 -12.43 -15.71 -25.10
N THR A 219 -11.91 -14.58 -24.68
CA THR A 219 -11.56 -13.44 -25.56
C THR A 219 -10.07 -13.09 -25.52
N ARG A 220 -9.23 -13.91 -24.88
CA ARG A 220 -7.81 -13.59 -24.68
C ARG A 220 -7.06 -13.38 -26.00
N ASP A 221 -7.41 -14.13 -27.03
CA ASP A 221 -6.74 -14.08 -28.35
C ASP A 221 -7.06 -12.77 -29.12
N SER A 222 -8.05 -11.98 -28.66
CA SER A 222 -8.38 -10.68 -29.26
C SER A 222 -7.53 -9.54 -28.71
N GLY A 223 -6.71 -9.76 -27.67
CA GLY A 223 -5.96 -8.71 -27.00
C GLY A 223 -4.47 -9.01 -26.88
N VAL A 224 -3.65 -7.99 -27.14
CA VAL A 224 -2.21 -7.96 -26.81
C VAL A 224 -2.04 -7.25 -25.46
N LEU A 225 -1.28 -7.82 -24.55
CA LEU A 225 -1.00 -7.25 -23.24
C LEU A 225 0.51 -7.01 -23.08
N ASP A 226 0.88 -5.75 -22.85
CA ASP A 226 2.26 -5.32 -22.65
C ASP A 226 2.43 -4.73 -21.25
N PHE A 227 3.52 -5.08 -20.59
CA PHE A 227 3.90 -4.55 -19.29
C PHE A 227 5.25 -3.81 -19.36
N TYR A 228 5.22 -2.54 -19.01
CA TYR A 228 6.41 -1.69 -18.95
C TYR A 228 6.79 -1.43 -17.50
N THR A 229 8.04 -1.67 -17.14
CA THR A 229 8.57 -1.38 -15.80
C THR A 229 9.83 -0.54 -15.86
N VAL A 230 9.96 0.35 -14.90
CA VAL A 230 11.13 1.21 -14.73
C VAL A 230 12.35 0.47 -14.22
N ASP A 231 12.13 -0.67 -13.57
CA ASP A 231 13.18 -1.47 -12.97
C ASP A 231 13.89 -2.36 -14.03
N PRO A 232 15.14 -2.76 -13.78
CA PRO A 232 15.87 -3.70 -14.64
C PRO A 232 15.39 -5.15 -14.50
N ILE A 233 14.43 -5.41 -13.60
CA ILE A 233 13.80 -6.72 -13.35
C ILE A 233 12.30 -6.52 -13.12
N LEU A 234 11.49 -7.52 -13.39
CA LEU A 234 10.04 -7.42 -13.24
C LEU A 234 9.60 -7.19 -11.78
N TYR A 235 10.30 -7.76 -10.81
CA TYR A 235 9.98 -7.61 -9.40
C TYR A 235 11.24 -7.65 -8.53
N ASP A 236 11.40 -6.70 -7.62
CA ASP A 236 12.62 -6.45 -6.86
C ASP A 236 12.87 -7.41 -5.67
N VAL A 237 12.20 -8.58 -5.64
CA VAL A 237 12.41 -9.62 -4.64
C VAL A 237 12.88 -10.91 -5.34
N PRO A 238 14.19 -11.19 -5.35
CA PRO A 238 14.79 -12.24 -6.17
C PRO A 238 14.18 -13.63 -6.01
N HIS A 239 13.68 -13.97 -4.83
CA HIS A 239 13.05 -15.26 -4.58
C HIS A 239 11.76 -15.49 -5.40
N TYR A 240 11.00 -14.42 -5.68
CA TYR A 240 9.71 -14.53 -6.35
C TYR A 240 9.74 -14.11 -7.82
N THR A 241 10.77 -13.38 -8.23
CA THR A 241 10.90 -12.83 -9.59
C THR A 241 10.88 -13.89 -10.67
N PRO A 242 11.65 -15.01 -10.59
CA PRO A 242 11.67 -16.01 -11.64
C PRO A 242 10.28 -16.64 -11.89
N ARG A 243 9.52 -16.90 -10.83
CA ARG A 243 8.17 -17.46 -11.01
C ARG A 243 7.21 -16.45 -11.63
N LEU A 244 7.33 -15.17 -11.25
CA LEU A 244 6.48 -14.14 -11.81
C LEU A 244 6.77 -13.91 -13.29
N GLU A 245 8.04 -13.88 -13.70
CA GLU A 245 8.46 -13.79 -15.09
C GLU A 245 7.95 -14.97 -15.91
N GLN A 246 8.09 -16.20 -15.40
CA GLN A 246 7.53 -17.39 -16.01
C GLN A 246 6.00 -17.29 -16.21
N ILE A 247 5.25 -16.75 -15.25
CA ILE A 247 3.81 -16.56 -15.38
C ILE A 247 3.48 -15.58 -16.53
N TYR A 248 4.25 -14.50 -16.68
CA TYR A 248 4.07 -13.56 -17.77
C TYR A 248 4.32 -14.20 -19.13
N GLU A 249 5.40 -14.99 -19.25
CA GLU A 249 5.72 -15.78 -20.44
C GLU A 249 4.60 -16.80 -20.78
N GLU A 250 4.17 -17.62 -19.80
CA GLU A 250 3.09 -18.60 -19.95
C GLU A 250 1.77 -17.97 -20.42
N ARG A 251 1.60 -16.65 -20.15
CA ARG A 251 0.38 -15.92 -20.50
C ARG A 251 0.50 -15.02 -21.72
N ASN A 252 1.64 -15.06 -22.41
CA ASN A 252 1.93 -14.18 -23.54
C ASN A 252 1.70 -12.70 -23.19
N VAL A 253 2.31 -12.25 -22.11
CA VAL A 253 2.38 -10.83 -21.71
C VAL A 253 3.80 -10.37 -21.90
N ASP A 254 4.01 -9.42 -22.81
CA ASP A 254 5.34 -8.90 -23.10
C ASP A 254 5.81 -7.96 -21.99
N ILE A 255 7.11 -8.08 -21.62
CA ILE A 255 7.73 -7.26 -20.58
C ILE A 255 8.78 -6.37 -21.21
N THR A 256 8.69 -5.07 -20.99
CA THR A 256 9.73 -4.11 -21.36
C THR A 256 10.30 -3.47 -20.10
N LEU A 257 11.56 -3.70 -19.83
CA LEU A 257 12.30 -3.21 -18.66
C LEU A 257 12.86 -1.81 -18.90
N ASN A 258 13.34 -1.15 -17.83
CA ASN A 258 14.01 0.16 -17.86
C ASN A 258 13.21 1.25 -18.61
N THR A 259 11.89 1.22 -18.52
CA THR A 259 11.00 2.11 -19.29
C THR A 259 9.98 2.77 -18.38
N ARG A 260 9.90 4.11 -18.44
CA ARG A 260 8.91 4.90 -17.70
C ARG A 260 7.90 5.57 -18.62
N VAL A 261 6.76 5.93 -18.05
CA VAL A 261 5.78 6.81 -18.68
C VAL A 261 6.25 8.26 -18.54
N LYS A 262 6.30 8.99 -19.65
CA LYS A 262 6.51 10.44 -19.73
C LYS A 262 5.17 11.18 -19.77
N GLY A 263 4.28 10.73 -20.67
CA GLY A 263 3.01 11.39 -20.87
C GLY A 263 1.94 10.48 -21.51
N ILE A 264 0.71 10.96 -21.51
CA ILE A 264 -0.46 10.24 -22.04
C ILE A 264 -1.33 11.21 -22.82
N ASP A 265 -1.55 10.94 -24.10
CA ASP A 265 -2.56 11.62 -24.93
C ASP A 265 -3.85 10.81 -24.91
N THR A 266 -4.77 11.18 -24.04
CA THR A 266 -6.06 10.49 -23.90
C THR A 266 -6.96 10.65 -25.13
N LYS A 267 -6.81 11.76 -25.89
CA LYS A 267 -7.62 12.04 -27.07
C LYS A 267 -7.26 11.12 -28.23
N HIS A 268 -5.95 10.89 -28.44
CA HIS A 268 -5.46 10.05 -29.53
C HIS A 268 -5.07 8.65 -29.07
N LYS A 269 -5.27 8.34 -27.77
CA LYS A 269 -4.93 7.06 -27.13
C LYS A 269 -3.48 6.65 -27.36
N LYS A 270 -2.57 7.59 -27.07
CA LYS A 270 -1.12 7.34 -27.14
C LYS A 270 -0.47 7.48 -25.78
N VAL A 271 0.48 6.61 -25.49
CA VAL A 271 1.37 6.74 -24.35
C VAL A 271 2.78 7.02 -24.81
N TYR A 272 3.40 8.02 -24.22
CA TYR A 272 4.79 8.41 -24.47
C TYR A 272 5.64 7.79 -23.38
N LEU A 273 6.63 7.00 -23.80
CA LEU A 273 7.50 6.22 -22.94
C LEU A 273 8.96 6.64 -23.18
N GLU A 274 9.76 6.55 -22.13
CA GLU A 274 11.21 6.74 -22.17
C GLU A 274 11.92 5.48 -21.71
N ARG A 275 12.62 4.83 -22.62
CA ARG A 275 13.45 3.65 -22.35
C ARG A 275 14.86 4.09 -21.94
N ASN A 276 15.49 3.36 -21.04
CA ASN A 276 16.81 3.66 -20.47
C ASN A 276 16.90 5.04 -19.78
N TRP A 277 15.79 5.55 -19.29
CA TRP A 277 15.64 6.87 -18.69
C TRP A 277 16.56 7.13 -17.47
N SER A 278 16.99 6.08 -16.77
CA SER A 278 17.87 6.16 -15.59
C SER A 278 19.37 6.11 -15.92
N ASN A 279 19.69 5.88 -17.18
CA ASN A 279 21.04 5.83 -17.67
C ASN A 279 21.52 7.26 -18.08
N ASN A 280 22.56 7.34 -18.88
CA ASN A 280 23.03 8.61 -19.41
C ASN A 280 21.93 9.24 -20.30
N GLU A 281 21.72 10.56 -20.21
CA GLU A 281 20.70 11.28 -21.01
C GLU A 281 20.81 11.02 -22.52
N ASN A 282 22.00 10.68 -23.00
CA ASN A 282 22.26 10.33 -24.40
C ASN A 282 21.74 8.95 -24.82
N ASP A 283 21.38 8.10 -23.87
CA ASP A 283 20.92 6.73 -24.13
C ASP A 283 19.39 6.59 -24.05
N VAL A 284 18.69 7.66 -23.72
CA VAL A 284 17.23 7.65 -23.60
C VAL A 284 16.59 7.55 -24.98
N THR A 285 15.74 6.55 -25.15
CA THR A 285 14.96 6.34 -26.37
C THR A 285 13.49 6.63 -26.10
N GLU A 286 12.94 7.60 -26.83
CA GLU A 286 11.50 7.86 -26.81
C GLU A 286 10.75 6.81 -27.64
N ILE A 287 9.67 6.29 -27.04
CA ILE A 287 8.77 5.31 -27.66
C ILE A 287 7.36 5.89 -27.58
N VAL A 288 6.61 5.79 -28.66
CA VAL A 288 5.19 6.15 -28.69
C VAL A 288 4.38 4.93 -29.03
N GLU A 289 3.47 4.55 -28.14
CA GLU A 289 2.60 3.40 -28.31
C GLU A 289 1.14 3.81 -28.38
N ASP A 290 0.40 3.21 -29.31
CA ASP A 290 -1.05 3.27 -29.32
C ASP A 290 -1.62 2.26 -28.33
N TYR A 291 -2.73 2.60 -27.67
CA TYR A 291 -3.41 1.69 -26.75
C TYR A 291 -4.93 1.73 -26.91
N ASP A 292 -5.58 0.62 -26.62
CA ASP A 292 -7.03 0.52 -26.47
C ASP A 292 -7.44 0.53 -25.00
N PHE A 293 -6.54 0.05 -24.12
CA PHE A 293 -6.65 0.12 -22.67
C PHE A 293 -5.27 0.45 -22.08
N LEU A 294 -5.20 1.43 -21.19
CA LEU A 294 -3.99 1.77 -20.46
C LEU A 294 -4.25 1.76 -18.96
N HIS A 295 -3.45 0.99 -18.23
CA HIS A 295 -3.29 1.14 -16.79
C HIS A 295 -1.91 1.69 -16.47
N PHE A 296 -1.85 2.89 -15.90
CA PHE A 296 -0.58 3.50 -15.52
C PHE A 296 -0.47 3.70 -14.01
N THR A 297 0.77 3.66 -13.52
CA THR A 297 1.12 3.98 -12.14
C THR A 297 1.66 5.40 -12.07
N PRO A 298 0.96 6.34 -11.41
CA PRO A 298 1.44 7.71 -11.27
C PRO A 298 2.65 7.78 -10.32
N PRO A 299 3.57 8.73 -10.51
CA PRO A 299 4.62 9.01 -9.53
C PRO A 299 4.04 9.41 -8.17
N MET A 300 4.75 9.06 -7.10
CA MET A 300 4.32 9.31 -5.73
C MET A 300 5.45 9.90 -4.90
N SER A 301 5.09 10.62 -3.83
CA SER A 301 6.03 11.25 -2.92
C SER A 301 5.44 11.37 -1.52
N ALA A 302 6.24 11.81 -0.55
CA ALA A 302 5.69 12.35 0.69
C ALA A 302 4.81 13.58 0.40
N PRO A 303 3.81 13.89 1.24
CA PRO A 303 3.03 15.12 1.10
C PRO A 303 3.88 16.38 1.17
N ASP A 304 3.50 17.44 0.45
CA ASP A 304 4.31 18.67 0.34
C ASP A 304 4.61 19.32 1.69
N PHE A 305 3.64 19.39 2.60
CA PHE A 305 3.89 19.92 3.93
C PHE A 305 4.96 19.14 4.74
N VAL A 306 5.19 17.86 4.40
CA VAL A 306 6.27 17.04 4.98
C VAL A 306 7.60 17.42 4.36
N LYS A 307 7.66 17.58 3.03
CA LYS A 307 8.87 18.01 2.32
C LYS A 307 9.37 19.37 2.83
N GLU A 308 8.43 20.28 3.11
CA GLU A 308 8.69 21.64 3.58
C GLU A 308 9.04 21.72 5.07
N SER A 309 8.78 20.66 5.85
CA SER A 309 8.99 20.65 7.31
C SER A 309 10.44 20.48 7.76
N GLY A 310 11.34 20.12 6.85
CA GLY A 310 12.73 19.76 7.17
C GLY A 310 12.88 18.38 7.83
N LEU A 311 11.83 17.55 7.88
CA LEU A 311 11.86 16.20 8.46
C LEU A 311 12.24 15.10 7.45
N SER A 312 12.36 15.44 6.17
CA SER A 312 12.72 14.51 5.11
C SER A 312 14.22 14.18 5.13
N TRP A 313 14.57 13.05 4.54
CA TRP A 313 15.94 12.75 4.17
C TRP A 313 16.51 13.92 3.35
N GLN A 314 17.75 14.31 3.65
CA GLN A 314 18.42 15.42 2.96
C GLN A 314 19.22 14.95 1.75
N GLU A 315 19.64 13.68 1.76
CA GLU A 315 20.49 13.08 0.74
C GLU A 315 20.05 11.64 0.42
N GLY A 316 20.55 11.12 -0.70
CA GLY A 316 20.29 9.75 -1.15
C GLY A 316 18.94 9.56 -1.85
N GLY A 317 18.66 8.32 -2.26
CA GLY A 317 17.50 7.98 -3.08
C GLY A 317 16.13 8.15 -2.40
N LEU A 318 16.08 8.36 -1.09
CA LEU A 318 14.84 8.64 -0.36
C LEU A 318 14.55 10.13 -0.22
N ALA A 319 15.53 10.99 -0.50
CA ALA A 319 15.40 12.44 -0.42
C ALA A 319 14.57 13.01 -1.59
N ALA A 320 14.73 12.43 -2.78
CA ALA A 320 14.10 12.95 -4.01
C ALA A 320 12.56 13.04 -3.91
N GLU A 321 11.92 12.06 -3.28
CA GLU A 321 10.47 12.09 -3.05
C GLU A 321 10.09 12.68 -1.67
N GLY A 322 11.06 13.14 -0.88
CA GLY A 322 10.85 13.82 0.40
C GLY A 322 10.31 12.92 1.53
N TRP A 323 10.66 11.62 1.52
CA TRP A 323 10.27 10.71 2.60
C TRP A 323 10.87 11.12 3.94
N VAL A 324 10.10 10.97 5.02
CA VAL A 324 10.53 11.33 6.38
C VAL A 324 11.76 10.52 6.78
N GLU A 325 12.79 11.21 7.26
CA GLU A 325 13.99 10.59 7.83
C GLU A 325 13.65 9.87 9.13
N VAL A 326 13.91 8.58 9.19
CA VAL A 326 13.77 7.78 10.41
C VAL A 326 14.87 6.74 10.51
N ASP A 327 15.22 6.38 11.72
CA ASP A 327 15.97 5.16 11.96
C ASP A 327 15.09 3.96 11.53
N LYS A 328 15.62 3.14 10.64
CA LYS A 328 14.84 2.06 9.99
C LYS A 328 14.38 0.97 10.94
N GLU A 329 15.02 0.81 12.09
CA GLU A 329 14.67 -0.20 13.09
C GLU A 329 13.69 0.35 14.12
N THR A 330 13.94 1.53 14.68
CA THR A 330 13.13 2.10 15.75
C THR A 330 11.95 2.94 15.25
N LEU A 331 12.00 3.42 13.99
CA LEU A 331 11.05 4.31 13.34
C LEU A 331 10.98 5.72 13.93
N ILE A 332 11.96 6.08 14.75
CA ILE A 332 12.11 7.40 15.37
C ILE A 332 12.93 8.30 14.46
N HIS A 333 12.56 9.58 14.39
CA HIS A 333 13.33 10.58 13.67
C HIS A 333 14.65 10.89 14.40
N PRO A 334 15.82 10.78 13.74
CA PRO A 334 17.11 10.86 14.43
C PRO A 334 17.42 12.24 15.05
N ARG A 335 16.92 13.32 14.44
CA ARG A 335 17.11 14.70 14.94
C ARG A 335 16.02 15.14 15.93
N TYR A 336 14.87 14.50 15.94
CA TYR A 336 13.70 14.84 16.78
C TYR A 336 13.15 13.60 17.46
N PRO A 337 13.70 13.15 18.59
CA PRO A 337 13.33 11.88 19.24
C PRO A 337 11.84 11.80 19.65
N ASN A 338 11.17 12.95 19.80
CA ASN A 338 9.74 13.03 20.06
C ASN A 338 8.86 12.87 18.80
N ILE A 339 9.46 12.64 17.64
CA ILE A 339 8.75 12.41 16.36
C ILE A 339 9.01 10.99 15.89
N ILE A 340 7.93 10.28 15.58
CA ILE A 340 7.98 8.94 15.00
C ILE A 340 7.22 8.93 13.68
N CYS A 341 7.74 8.23 12.67
CA CYS A 341 7.04 8.09 11.39
C CYS A 341 6.97 6.63 10.97
N LEU A 342 5.79 6.23 10.49
CA LEU A 342 5.56 4.88 9.99
C LEU A 342 4.52 4.87 8.87
N GLY A 343 4.41 3.74 8.20
CA GLY A 343 3.58 3.60 7.00
C GLY A 343 4.23 4.20 5.77
N ASP A 344 3.41 4.63 4.81
CA ASP A 344 3.90 4.98 3.49
C ASP A 344 4.79 6.23 3.47
N CYS A 345 4.64 7.14 4.44
CA CYS A 345 5.44 8.35 4.52
C CYS A 345 6.86 8.12 5.06
N ALA A 346 7.11 7.03 5.77
CA ALA A 346 8.42 6.73 6.33
C ALA A 346 9.45 6.42 5.23
N GLY A 347 10.60 7.07 5.33
CA GLY A 347 11.75 6.89 4.45
C GLY A 347 12.59 5.69 4.85
N ILE A 348 12.06 4.49 4.64
CA ILE A 348 12.72 3.21 4.94
C ILE A 348 12.79 2.31 3.70
N PRO A 349 13.84 1.46 3.57
CA PRO A 349 14.08 0.65 2.38
C PRO A 349 13.21 -0.62 2.33
N THR A 350 11.89 -0.49 2.46
CA THR A 350 10.94 -1.60 2.32
C THR A 350 9.70 -1.17 1.54
N SER A 351 8.89 -2.13 1.12
CA SER A 351 7.67 -1.85 0.37
C SER A 351 6.59 -1.18 1.25
N LYS A 352 5.96 -0.15 0.70
CA LYS A 352 4.89 0.63 1.34
C LYS A 352 3.56 -0.16 1.28
N THR A 353 3.31 -0.98 2.30
CA THR A 353 2.16 -1.90 2.34
C THR A 353 1.46 -1.91 3.71
N SER A 354 0.17 -2.24 3.73
CA SER A 354 -0.57 -2.42 5.00
C SER A 354 0.00 -3.56 5.86
N ALA A 355 0.64 -4.54 5.25
CA ALA A 355 1.31 -5.62 5.98
C ALA A 355 2.55 -5.12 6.73
N ALA A 356 3.33 -4.22 6.12
CA ALA A 356 4.44 -3.53 6.78
C ALA A 356 3.93 -2.72 7.97
N ILE A 357 2.88 -1.90 7.79
CA ILE A 357 2.25 -1.11 8.86
C ILE A 357 1.87 -1.98 10.04
N ARG A 358 1.30 -3.17 9.80
CA ARG A 358 0.93 -4.12 10.86
C ARG A 358 2.10 -4.49 11.77
N LYS A 359 3.30 -4.63 11.22
CA LYS A 359 4.52 -4.92 11.99
C LYS A 359 5.21 -3.69 12.56
N GLN A 360 5.06 -2.54 11.90
CA GLN A 360 5.63 -1.26 12.36
C GLN A 360 4.90 -0.72 13.60
N VAL A 361 3.56 -0.81 13.64
CA VAL A 361 2.73 -0.20 14.69
C VAL A 361 3.12 -0.60 16.11
N PRO A 362 3.25 -1.89 16.48
CA PRO A 362 3.61 -2.26 17.85
C PRO A 362 5.01 -1.77 18.25
N ILE A 363 5.94 -1.77 17.32
CA ILE A 363 7.32 -1.31 17.52
C ILE A 363 7.31 0.21 17.75
N ALA A 364 6.66 0.96 16.85
CA ALA A 364 6.54 2.40 16.94
C ALA A 364 5.83 2.85 18.22
N ALA A 365 4.72 2.20 18.57
CA ALA A 365 3.97 2.52 19.78
C ALA A 365 4.78 2.26 21.06
N LYS A 366 5.52 1.15 21.11
CA LYS A 366 6.38 0.83 22.25
C LYS A 366 7.54 1.81 22.38
N ASN A 367 8.23 2.08 21.29
CA ASN A 367 9.35 3.02 21.26
C ASN A 367 8.90 4.45 21.60
N LEU A 368 7.71 4.90 21.12
CA LEU A 368 7.16 6.18 21.50
C LEU A 368 6.93 6.27 23.02
N ILE A 369 6.36 5.24 23.63
CA ILE A 369 6.13 5.22 25.08
C ILE A 369 7.45 5.18 25.85
N LEU A 370 8.46 4.43 25.40
CA LEU A 370 9.78 4.46 26.02
C LEU A 370 10.38 5.86 25.97
N THR A 371 10.29 6.54 24.83
CA THR A 371 10.71 7.95 24.70
C THR A 371 9.93 8.88 25.65
N MET A 372 8.61 8.69 25.78
CA MET A 372 7.77 9.45 26.73
C MET A 372 8.22 9.23 28.19
N GLU A 373 8.75 8.06 28.51
CA GLU A 373 9.29 7.70 29.82
C GLU A 373 10.77 8.10 30.02
N ASN A 374 11.37 8.81 29.02
CA ASN A 374 12.81 9.13 28.96
C ASN A 374 13.70 7.87 29.00
N LYS A 375 13.26 6.79 28.36
CA LYS A 375 13.99 5.54 28.20
C LYS A 375 14.43 5.35 26.75
N GLU A 376 15.51 4.60 26.54
CA GLU A 376 15.98 4.25 25.20
C GLU A 376 14.99 3.35 24.46
N PRO A 377 14.70 3.61 23.18
CA PRO A 377 13.92 2.75 22.32
C PRO A 377 14.60 1.39 22.11
N THR A 378 13.89 0.31 22.39
CA THR A 378 14.44 -1.06 22.34
C THR A 378 13.84 -1.95 21.26
N GLU A 379 12.63 -1.60 20.78
CA GLU A 379 11.95 -2.43 19.79
C GLU A 379 12.51 -2.17 18.39
N LYS A 380 12.68 -3.25 17.61
CA LYS A 380 13.32 -3.17 16.30
C LYS A 380 12.45 -3.78 15.20
N TYR A 381 12.22 -3.00 14.16
CA TYR A 381 11.57 -3.43 12.94
C TYR A 381 12.59 -4.03 11.97
N ASN A 382 12.30 -5.20 11.45
CA ASN A 382 13.20 -5.93 10.55
C ASN A 382 12.97 -5.68 9.04
N GLY A 383 12.08 -4.74 8.70
CA GLY A 383 11.75 -4.46 7.30
C GLY A 383 10.67 -5.34 6.70
N TYR A 384 9.99 -6.17 7.49
CA TYR A 384 8.93 -7.04 7.00
C TYR A 384 7.92 -6.28 6.16
N ALA A 385 7.72 -6.75 4.94
CA ALA A 385 6.65 -6.33 4.07
C ALA A 385 6.00 -7.55 3.41
N ALA A 386 4.78 -7.38 2.94
CA ALA A 386 4.13 -8.40 2.13
C ALA A 386 3.38 -7.77 0.96
N CYS A 387 3.55 -8.37 -0.21
CA CYS A 387 2.82 -8.04 -1.41
C CYS A 387 2.17 -9.31 -1.97
N PRO A 388 0.90 -9.58 -1.64
CA PRO A 388 0.18 -10.71 -2.23
C PRO A 388 -0.09 -10.42 -3.70
N ILE A 389 0.76 -10.93 -4.62
CA ILE A 389 0.59 -10.76 -6.07
C ILE A 389 -0.48 -11.74 -6.54
N ILE A 390 -1.63 -11.20 -6.92
CA ILE A 390 -2.73 -12.00 -7.47
C ILE A 390 -2.35 -12.36 -8.90
N THR A 391 -2.25 -13.65 -9.18
CA THR A 391 -1.86 -14.16 -10.49
C THR A 391 -3.05 -14.53 -11.35
N ASP A 392 -4.19 -14.88 -10.72
CA ASP A 392 -5.47 -15.13 -11.37
C ASP A 392 -6.62 -15.07 -10.36
N TYR A 393 -7.87 -15.26 -10.82
CA TYR A 393 -9.04 -15.39 -9.94
C TYR A 393 -9.08 -16.75 -9.23
N GLY A 394 -8.13 -16.99 -8.37
CA GLY A 394 -8.02 -18.22 -7.57
C GLY A 394 -6.66 -18.40 -6.94
N HIS A 395 -5.64 -17.70 -7.40
CA HIS A 395 -4.28 -17.89 -6.93
C HIS A 395 -3.56 -16.58 -6.61
N VAL A 396 -2.64 -16.67 -5.66
CA VAL A 396 -1.80 -15.56 -5.19
C VAL A 396 -0.40 -16.10 -4.93
N LEU A 397 0.59 -15.43 -5.50
CA LEU A 397 1.97 -15.54 -5.10
C LEU A 397 2.16 -14.62 -3.89
N LEU A 398 2.28 -15.19 -2.69
CA LEU A 398 2.35 -14.43 -1.44
C LEU A 398 3.80 -14.05 -1.13
N CYS A 399 4.23 -12.90 -1.62
CA CYS A 399 5.57 -12.39 -1.43
C CYS A 399 5.67 -11.71 -0.06
N GLU A 400 6.34 -12.35 0.89
CA GLU A 400 6.67 -11.84 2.22
C GLU A 400 8.19 -11.80 2.38
N PHE A 401 8.76 -10.67 2.81
CA PHE A 401 10.21 -10.46 2.85
C PHE A 401 10.63 -9.41 3.89
N ASP A 402 11.92 -9.41 4.24
CA ASP A 402 12.58 -8.46 5.12
C ASP A 402 13.33 -7.34 4.36
N TYR A 403 14.14 -6.52 5.07
CA TYR A 403 14.98 -5.48 4.47
C TYR A 403 15.98 -6.00 3.43
N ASN A 404 16.47 -7.22 3.59
CA ASN A 404 17.45 -7.85 2.70
C ASN A 404 16.78 -8.59 1.53
N LYS A 405 15.44 -8.46 1.39
CA LYS A 405 14.64 -9.21 0.41
C LYS A 405 14.64 -10.73 0.63
N ASN A 406 15.02 -11.18 1.81
CA ASN A 406 14.90 -12.60 2.18
C ASN A 406 13.44 -12.94 2.46
N PRO A 407 12.95 -14.11 2.01
CA PRO A 407 11.62 -14.56 2.33
C PRO A 407 11.37 -14.66 3.85
N GLN A 408 10.22 -14.11 4.28
CA GLN A 408 9.78 -14.11 5.69
C GLN A 408 8.33 -14.61 5.81
N PRO A 409 8.03 -15.84 5.36
CA PRO A 409 6.66 -16.32 5.30
C PRO A 409 6.06 -16.49 6.68
N SER A 410 4.89 -15.89 6.89
CA SER A 410 4.11 -15.99 8.12
C SER A 410 3.40 -17.35 8.21
N PHE A 411 3.25 -17.90 9.42
CA PHE A 411 2.43 -19.11 9.61
C PHE A 411 0.94 -18.82 9.20
N PRO A 412 0.24 -19.75 8.54
CA PRO A 412 0.65 -21.12 8.19
C PRO A 412 1.44 -21.24 6.86
N PHE A 413 1.71 -20.14 6.16
CA PHE A 413 2.38 -20.16 4.86
C PHE A 413 3.87 -20.55 4.97
N SER A 414 4.48 -20.41 6.14
CA SER A 414 5.86 -20.83 6.39
C SER A 414 6.11 -22.35 6.25
N ILE A 415 5.04 -23.15 6.19
CA ILE A 415 5.13 -24.60 5.95
C ILE A 415 4.75 -24.99 4.52
N MET A 416 4.54 -24.00 3.63
CA MET A 416 4.16 -24.19 2.24
C MET A 416 5.28 -23.71 1.31
N ASP A 417 5.28 -24.22 0.09
CA ASP A 417 6.18 -23.69 -0.96
C ASP A 417 5.68 -22.33 -1.44
N MET A 418 6.29 -21.27 -0.93
CA MET A 418 5.91 -19.88 -1.25
C MET A 418 6.53 -19.38 -2.56
N SER A 419 7.36 -20.18 -3.24
CA SER A 419 7.82 -19.86 -4.60
C SER A 419 6.75 -20.08 -5.67
N LYS A 420 5.58 -20.60 -5.27
CA LYS A 420 4.45 -20.93 -6.15
C LYS A 420 3.16 -20.24 -5.68
N GLU A 421 2.24 -20.10 -6.62
CA GLU A 421 0.93 -19.52 -6.38
C GLU A 421 0.06 -20.44 -5.52
N GLN A 422 -0.62 -19.86 -4.55
CA GLN A 422 -1.42 -20.58 -3.56
C GLN A 422 -2.89 -20.18 -3.59
N TYR A 423 -3.78 -21.17 -3.71
CA TYR A 423 -5.23 -20.94 -3.52
C TYR A 423 -5.56 -20.48 -2.10
N ALA A 424 -4.85 -21.00 -1.10
CA ALA A 424 -5.02 -20.59 0.30
C ALA A 424 -4.72 -19.09 0.48
N ALA A 425 -3.70 -18.56 -0.19
CA ALA A 425 -3.36 -17.14 -0.18
C ALA A 425 -4.44 -16.27 -0.88
N TRP A 426 -5.10 -16.80 -1.92
CA TRP A 426 -6.28 -16.15 -2.51
C TRP A 426 -7.44 -16.07 -1.51
N GLN A 427 -7.73 -17.14 -0.76
CA GLN A 427 -8.77 -17.12 0.28
C GLN A 427 -8.40 -16.13 1.40
N LEU A 428 -7.13 -16.13 1.85
CA LEU A 428 -6.63 -15.14 2.79
C LEU A 428 -6.89 -13.72 2.27
N LYS A 429 -6.45 -13.42 1.05
CA LYS A 429 -6.55 -12.09 0.43
C LYS A 429 -8.00 -11.61 0.28
N THR A 430 -8.89 -12.50 -0.16
CA THR A 430 -10.26 -12.11 -0.54
C THR A 430 -11.29 -12.30 0.57
N LYS A 431 -11.02 -13.09 1.63
CA LYS A 431 -12.00 -13.37 2.68
C LYS A 431 -11.55 -12.94 4.07
N VAL A 432 -10.24 -12.92 4.35
CA VAL A 432 -9.71 -12.78 5.71
C VAL A 432 -9.09 -11.40 5.96
N LEU A 433 -8.24 -10.89 5.06
CA LEU A 433 -7.47 -9.66 5.32
C LEU A 433 -8.34 -8.42 5.51
N LYS A 434 -9.45 -8.27 4.77
CA LYS A 434 -10.36 -7.14 4.93
C LYS A 434 -11.07 -7.12 6.30
N PRO A 435 -11.70 -8.20 6.78
CA PRO A 435 -12.20 -8.29 8.15
C PRO A 435 -11.11 -8.05 9.21
N LEU A 436 -9.92 -8.62 9.06
CA LEU A 436 -8.81 -8.39 9.98
C LEU A 436 -8.38 -6.91 10.01
N TYR A 437 -8.40 -6.23 8.88
CA TYR A 437 -8.13 -4.80 8.82
C TYR A 437 -9.14 -3.99 9.62
N PHE A 438 -10.44 -4.12 9.29
CA PHE A 438 -11.50 -3.29 9.87
C PHE A 438 -11.88 -3.65 11.32
N HIS A 439 -11.70 -4.89 11.74
CA HIS A 439 -12.09 -5.37 13.09
C HIS A 439 -10.89 -5.70 13.98
N GLY A 440 -9.72 -5.86 13.39
CA GLY A 440 -8.47 -6.13 14.08
C GLY A 440 -7.54 -4.90 14.07
N MET A 441 -6.77 -4.75 12.99
CA MET A 441 -5.62 -3.85 12.89
C MET A 441 -5.93 -2.40 13.29
N ILE A 442 -6.92 -1.75 12.68
CA ILE A 442 -7.28 -0.35 13.01
C ILE A 442 -7.95 -0.18 14.39
N ASN A 443 -8.22 -1.28 15.09
CA ASN A 443 -8.70 -1.29 16.48
C ASN A 443 -7.61 -1.71 17.48
N GLY A 444 -6.36 -1.82 17.04
CA GLY A 444 -5.21 -2.14 17.88
C GLY A 444 -5.09 -3.63 18.23
N TYR A 445 -5.54 -4.53 17.34
CA TYR A 445 -5.44 -5.97 17.50
C TYR A 445 -4.80 -6.65 16.27
N GLY A 446 -4.20 -7.83 16.47
CA GLY A 446 -3.75 -8.68 15.35
C GLY A 446 -2.49 -8.18 14.64
N PHE A 447 -1.53 -7.67 15.41
CA PHE A 447 -0.21 -7.23 14.95
C PHE A 447 0.80 -8.36 14.78
#